data_6ad35be35b34375a5e552264a3f001a0
#
_entry.id   6ad35be35b34375a5e552264a3f001a0
#
_cell.length_a   1.000
_cell.length_b   1.000
_cell.length_c   1.000
_cell.angle_alpha   90.00
_cell.angle_beta   90.00
_cell.angle_gamma   90.00
#
_symmetry.space_group_name_H-M   'P 1'
#
loop_
_entity.id
_entity.type
_entity.pdbx_description
1 polymer ?
#
loop_
_entity_poly.entity_id
_entity_poly.type
_entity_poly.pdbx_seq_one_letter_code
_entity_poly.pdbx_strand_id
1 'polypeptide(L)'
;MSINIIISVVTLFLTIIISLLVLAENRKNKVNVSFALLGGSIALWILSNALADLSQTVQKALFWSKLSIVWPLFLPILFFYMIIQLYYFDSQKKYRNFFILLFITSLLVIVLSPTRLNIESVSIQQWGTDYEPGPLYYLLFTHLIIGFGIAFYLLIKVFRFSKKPEQYSQAKLIFIGALFTVALAILANILLPILGYSISSIFAPPTVLFFIGFMAYAIIKHHLFDIKVIATELLTFTIWTFLLVKIFLNSNWQAGIIDGSLFVLVVFFGTLLIRSVLKEVRQREEIQKLNEFKTELLSIVAHQIKNPL
;
A
#
# COMPACT_ATOMS: atom_id res chain seq x y z
N MET A 1 -12.16 16.73 16.84
CA MET A 1 -11.21 16.20 15.81
C MET A 1 -11.95 16.14 14.50
N SER A 2 -11.41 16.69 13.42
CA SER A 2 -12.10 16.67 12.12
C SER A 2 -12.19 15.25 11.57
N ILE A 3 -13.23 14.95 10.79
CA ILE A 3 -13.42 13.63 10.16
C ILE A 3 -12.22 13.23 9.29
N ASN A 4 -11.54 14.22 8.71
CA ASN A 4 -10.34 14.02 7.88
C ASN A 4 -9.20 13.38 8.65
N ILE A 5 -8.97 13.81 9.88
CA ILE A 5 -7.91 13.26 10.74
C ILE A 5 -8.23 11.82 11.12
N ILE A 6 -9.50 11.51 11.39
CA ILE A 6 -9.93 10.14 11.69
C ILE A 6 -9.65 9.23 10.50
N ILE A 7 -10.06 9.64 9.31
CA ILE A 7 -9.85 8.89 8.06
C ILE A 7 -8.35 8.70 7.82
N SER A 8 -7.53 9.74 8.00
CA SER A 8 -6.07 9.67 7.84
C SER A 8 -5.44 8.69 8.83
N VAL A 9 -5.85 8.72 10.11
CA VAL A 9 -5.34 7.80 11.14
C VAL A 9 -5.71 6.35 10.80
N VAL A 10 -6.97 6.07 10.44
CA VAL A 10 -7.41 4.73 10.06
C VAL A 10 -6.61 4.23 8.85
N THR A 11 -6.47 5.07 7.82
CA THR A 11 -5.73 4.72 6.60
C THR A 11 -4.24 4.47 6.90
N LEU A 12 -3.63 5.30 7.75
CA LEU A 12 -2.25 5.15 8.21
C LEU A 12 -2.02 3.78 8.87
N PHE A 13 -2.85 3.44 9.85
CA PHE A 13 -2.74 2.15 10.57
C PHE A 13 -2.93 0.96 9.64
N LEU A 14 -3.96 0.97 8.79
CA LEU A 14 -4.20 -0.11 7.83
C LEU A 14 -3.04 -0.26 6.85
N THR A 15 -2.48 0.84 6.35
CA THR A 15 -1.32 0.82 5.45
C THR A 15 -0.10 0.19 6.13
N ILE A 16 0.19 0.56 7.37
CA ILE A 16 1.31 0.00 8.14
C ILE A 16 1.09 -1.49 8.39
N ILE A 17 -0.11 -1.89 8.84
CA ILE A 17 -0.42 -3.27 9.17
C ILE A 17 -0.27 -4.15 7.93
N ILE A 18 -0.90 -3.81 6.80
CA ILE A 18 -0.82 -4.59 5.56
C ILE A 18 0.64 -4.69 5.09
N SER A 19 1.41 -3.61 5.18
CA SER A 19 2.81 -3.59 4.79
C SER A 19 3.67 -4.51 5.65
N LEU A 20 3.44 -4.52 6.95
CA LEU A 20 4.14 -5.38 7.90
C LEU A 20 3.74 -6.85 7.74
N LEU A 21 2.48 -7.16 7.45
CA LEU A 21 2.02 -8.53 7.19
C LEU A 21 2.73 -9.12 5.97
N VAL A 22 2.77 -8.39 4.85
CA VAL A 22 3.49 -8.84 3.65
C VAL A 22 4.99 -9.01 3.93
N LEU A 23 5.59 -8.11 4.69
CA LEU A 23 7.01 -8.22 5.08
C LEU A 23 7.27 -9.43 5.98
N ALA A 24 6.38 -9.69 6.95
CA ALA A 24 6.50 -10.77 7.91
C ALA A 24 6.43 -12.16 7.25
N GLU A 25 5.71 -12.28 6.14
CA GLU A 25 5.62 -13.50 5.36
C GLU A 25 7.00 -13.98 4.88
N ASN A 26 7.78 -13.09 4.28
CA ASN A 26 9.15 -13.41 3.87
C ASN A 26 10.04 -12.17 3.83
N ARG A 27 10.74 -11.90 4.94
CA ARG A 27 11.64 -10.74 5.09
C ARG A 27 12.86 -10.76 4.16
N LYS A 28 13.20 -11.91 3.57
CA LYS A 28 14.33 -12.03 2.62
C LYS A 28 13.88 -11.81 1.17
N ASN A 29 12.59 -11.91 0.89
CA ASN A 29 12.06 -11.68 -0.46
C ASN A 29 12.09 -10.19 -0.80
N LYS A 30 12.81 -9.84 -1.87
CA LYS A 30 12.97 -8.45 -2.32
C LYS A 30 11.64 -7.79 -2.71
N VAL A 31 10.66 -8.56 -3.18
CA VAL A 31 9.31 -8.06 -3.51
C VAL A 31 8.59 -7.61 -2.24
N ASN A 32 8.60 -8.46 -1.20
CA ASN A 32 7.96 -8.16 0.08
C ASN A 32 8.61 -6.96 0.76
N VAL A 33 9.95 -6.88 0.73
CA VAL A 33 10.70 -5.73 1.24
C VAL A 33 10.33 -4.45 0.47
N SER A 34 10.30 -4.50 -0.87
CA SER A 34 9.94 -3.34 -1.70
C SER A 34 8.52 -2.87 -1.45
N PHE A 35 7.58 -3.82 -1.28
CA PHE A 35 6.19 -3.52 -0.92
C PHE A 35 6.09 -2.85 0.45
N ALA A 36 6.83 -3.35 1.45
CA ALA A 36 6.84 -2.77 2.79
C ALA A 36 7.44 -1.34 2.80
N LEU A 37 8.50 -1.11 2.03
CA LEU A 37 9.08 0.23 1.87
C LEU A 37 8.11 1.18 1.15
N LEU A 38 7.38 0.69 0.15
CA LEU A 38 6.36 1.45 -0.56
C LEU A 38 5.22 1.84 0.40
N GLY A 39 4.70 0.88 1.18
CA GLY A 39 3.71 1.15 2.22
C GLY A 39 4.23 2.09 3.31
N GLY A 40 5.49 1.97 3.70
CA GLY A 40 6.16 2.90 4.62
C GLY A 40 6.22 4.34 4.07
N SER A 41 6.57 4.52 2.79
CA SER A 41 6.53 5.85 2.14
C SER A 41 5.12 6.44 2.13
N ILE A 42 4.11 5.63 1.84
CA ILE A 42 2.71 6.05 1.88
C ILE A 42 2.29 6.43 3.31
N ALA A 43 2.65 5.61 4.30
CA ALA A 43 2.35 5.87 5.70
C ALA A 43 2.95 7.20 6.17
N LEU A 44 4.20 7.48 5.81
CA LEU A 44 4.89 8.74 6.14
C LEU A 44 4.26 9.93 5.41
N TRP A 45 3.80 9.75 4.18
CA TRP A 45 3.04 10.76 3.45
C TRP A 45 1.72 11.10 4.17
N ILE A 46 0.92 10.10 4.54
CA ILE A 46 -0.34 10.30 5.28
C ILE A 46 -0.09 10.96 6.63
N LEU A 47 0.94 10.50 7.37
CA LEU A 47 1.31 11.07 8.66
C LEU A 47 1.71 12.54 8.53
N SER A 48 2.53 12.88 7.54
CA SER A 48 2.97 14.27 7.32
C SER A 48 1.79 15.19 6.98
N ASN A 49 0.85 14.73 6.14
CA ASN A 49 -0.37 15.49 5.84
C ASN A 49 -1.25 15.67 7.08
N ALA A 50 -1.47 14.60 7.86
CA ALA A 50 -2.26 14.69 9.09
C ALA A 50 -1.62 15.65 10.12
N LEU A 51 -0.29 15.67 10.23
CA LEU A 51 0.43 16.59 11.12
C LEU A 51 0.39 18.04 10.58
N ALA A 52 0.35 18.24 9.27
CA ALA A 52 0.09 19.56 8.68
C ALA A 52 -1.30 20.05 9.08
N ASP A 53 -2.34 19.20 8.91
CA ASP A 53 -3.73 19.54 9.25
C ASP A 53 -3.96 19.78 10.75
N LEU A 54 -3.19 19.13 11.61
CA LEU A 54 -3.22 19.33 13.07
C LEU A 54 -2.40 20.54 13.54
N SER A 55 -1.66 21.19 12.65
CA SER A 55 -0.78 22.29 13.04
C SER A 55 -1.57 23.55 13.39
N GLN A 56 -1.22 24.15 14.52
CA GLN A 56 -1.83 25.40 15.00
C GLN A 56 -1.11 26.65 14.50
N THR A 57 0.05 26.51 13.87
CA THR A 57 0.85 27.63 13.36
C THR A 57 1.23 27.38 11.89
N VAL A 58 1.20 28.44 11.10
CA VAL A 58 1.59 28.42 9.67
C VAL A 58 2.99 27.81 9.48
N GLN A 59 3.91 28.08 10.37
CA GLN A 59 5.28 27.58 10.31
C GLN A 59 5.34 26.04 10.42
N LYS A 60 4.59 25.46 11.38
CA LYS A 60 4.51 23.99 11.55
C LYS A 60 3.76 23.35 10.39
N ALA A 61 2.66 23.96 9.95
CA ALA A 61 1.91 23.51 8.80
C ALA A 61 2.79 23.48 7.54
N LEU A 62 3.56 24.53 7.27
CA LEU A 62 4.48 24.63 6.15
C LEU A 62 5.58 23.54 6.21
N PHE A 63 6.14 23.30 7.40
CA PHE A 63 7.16 22.25 7.58
C PHE A 63 6.62 20.87 7.21
N TRP A 64 5.46 20.49 7.78
CA TRP A 64 4.86 19.19 7.51
C TRP A 64 4.35 19.06 6.07
N SER A 65 3.81 20.12 5.48
CA SER A 65 3.38 20.13 4.07
C SER A 65 4.57 19.93 3.13
N LYS A 66 5.73 20.57 3.39
CA LYS A 66 6.95 20.35 2.62
C LYS A 66 7.47 18.92 2.78
N LEU A 67 7.41 18.36 3.98
CA LEU A 67 7.82 16.99 4.24
C LEU A 67 6.89 15.97 3.55
N SER A 68 5.59 16.27 3.46
CA SER A 68 4.63 15.39 2.79
C SER A 68 4.92 15.19 1.30
N ILE A 69 5.57 16.14 0.64
CA ILE A 69 5.95 16.04 -0.79
C ILE A 69 7.15 15.11 -1.00
N VAL A 70 8.00 14.93 0.00
CA VAL A 70 9.19 14.07 -0.10
C VAL A 70 8.84 12.60 -0.28
N TRP A 71 7.85 12.11 0.45
CA TRP A 71 7.53 10.69 0.49
C TRP A 71 6.97 10.12 -0.83
N PRO A 72 6.06 10.81 -1.56
CA PRO A 72 5.58 10.36 -2.86
C PRO A 72 6.66 10.18 -3.92
N LEU A 73 7.81 10.86 -3.80
CA LEU A 73 8.92 10.71 -4.74
C LEU A 73 9.49 9.28 -4.76
N PHE A 74 9.40 8.55 -3.66
CA PHE A 74 9.87 7.17 -3.57
C PHE A 74 8.89 6.17 -4.17
N LEU A 75 7.60 6.53 -4.32
CA LEU A 75 6.56 5.60 -4.78
C LEU A 75 6.85 5.02 -6.17
N PRO A 76 7.13 5.83 -7.22
CA PRO A 76 7.40 5.27 -8.54
C PRO A 76 8.70 4.46 -8.57
N ILE A 77 9.71 4.82 -7.78
CA ILE A 77 10.98 4.09 -7.68
C ILE A 77 10.74 2.71 -7.08
N LEU A 78 10.07 2.64 -5.94
CA LEU A 78 9.80 1.40 -5.21
C LEU A 78 8.84 0.50 -5.98
N PHE A 79 7.80 1.08 -6.60
CA PHE A 79 6.86 0.35 -7.43
C PHE A 79 7.54 -0.22 -8.68
N PHE A 80 8.31 0.59 -9.39
CA PHE A 80 9.09 0.15 -10.54
C PHE A 80 10.07 -0.97 -10.17
N TYR A 81 10.83 -0.79 -9.07
CA TYR A 81 11.76 -1.81 -8.58
C TYR A 81 11.04 -3.12 -8.27
N MET A 82 9.88 -3.05 -7.62
CA MET A 82 9.07 -4.23 -7.31
C MET A 82 8.62 -4.96 -8.58
N ILE A 83 8.16 -4.25 -9.61
CA ILE A 83 7.77 -4.84 -10.90
C ILE A 83 8.98 -5.55 -11.57
N ILE A 84 10.18 -4.94 -11.50
CA ILE A 84 11.40 -5.56 -12.02
C ILE A 84 11.72 -6.86 -11.25
N GLN A 85 11.59 -6.86 -9.93
CA GLN A 85 11.85 -8.07 -9.13
C GLN A 85 10.82 -9.19 -9.41
N LEU A 86 9.55 -8.84 -9.67
CA LEU A 86 8.49 -9.81 -9.95
C LEU A 86 8.61 -10.46 -11.33
N TYR A 87 8.92 -9.67 -12.37
CA TYR A 87 8.72 -10.11 -13.75
C TYR A 87 9.97 -10.00 -14.65
N TYR A 88 10.98 -9.24 -14.24
CA TYR A 88 12.14 -8.89 -15.07
C TYR A 88 13.47 -9.11 -14.35
N PHE A 89 13.52 -10.04 -13.41
CA PHE A 89 14.70 -10.28 -12.58
C PHE A 89 15.97 -10.51 -13.41
N ASP A 90 15.90 -11.32 -14.47
CA ASP A 90 17.04 -11.61 -15.35
C ASP A 90 17.45 -10.42 -16.23
N SER A 91 16.56 -9.43 -16.38
CA SER A 91 16.77 -8.26 -17.24
C SER A 91 17.05 -6.97 -16.45
N GLN A 92 17.39 -7.05 -15.15
CA GLN A 92 17.57 -5.88 -14.27
C GLN A 92 18.59 -4.86 -14.82
N LYS A 93 19.68 -5.35 -15.43
CA LYS A 93 20.74 -4.47 -16.01
C LYS A 93 20.17 -3.52 -17.06
N LYS A 94 19.18 -3.95 -17.85
CA LYS A 94 18.54 -3.13 -18.90
C LYS A 94 17.82 -1.91 -18.32
N TYR A 95 17.26 -2.04 -17.11
CA TYR A 95 16.44 -1.00 -16.49
C TYR A 95 17.22 -0.14 -15.49
N ARG A 96 18.51 -0.42 -15.28
CA ARG A 96 19.38 0.29 -14.32
C ARG A 96 19.46 1.79 -14.58
N ASN A 97 19.64 2.21 -15.82
CA ASN A 97 19.77 3.64 -16.14
C ASN A 97 18.49 4.41 -15.85
N PHE A 98 17.32 3.79 -16.09
CA PHE A 98 16.04 4.40 -15.75
C PHE A 98 15.84 4.51 -14.24
N PHE A 99 16.23 3.49 -13.49
CA PHE A 99 16.21 3.52 -12.04
C PHE A 99 17.11 4.66 -11.48
N ILE A 100 18.30 4.81 -12.02
CA ILE A 100 19.23 5.89 -11.65
C ILE A 100 18.61 7.26 -11.98
N LEU A 101 17.98 7.42 -13.13
CA LEU A 101 17.29 8.66 -13.52
C LEU A 101 16.17 9.02 -12.53
N LEU A 102 15.31 8.08 -12.18
CA LEU A 102 14.26 8.28 -11.19
C LEU A 102 14.85 8.68 -9.82
N PHE A 103 15.93 8.04 -9.42
CA PHE A 103 16.60 8.34 -8.15
C PHE A 103 17.20 9.74 -8.14
N ILE A 104 17.89 10.14 -9.21
CA ILE A 104 18.50 11.48 -9.33
C ILE A 104 17.42 12.57 -9.33
N THR A 105 16.31 12.37 -10.08
CA THR A 105 15.21 13.35 -10.11
C THR A 105 14.54 13.47 -8.75
N SER A 106 14.37 12.36 -8.02
CA SER A 106 13.86 12.39 -6.64
C SER A 106 14.80 13.17 -5.72
N LEU A 107 16.09 12.89 -5.77
CA LEU A 107 17.08 13.57 -4.94
C LEU A 107 17.10 15.08 -5.20
N LEU A 108 17.00 15.50 -6.46
CA LEU A 108 16.92 16.91 -6.83
C LEU A 108 15.71 17.57 -6.16
N VAL A 109 14.52 16.97 -6.26
CA VAL A 109 13.30 17.52 -5.66
C VAL A 109 13.39 17.54 -4.13
N ILE A 110 13.97 16.50 -3.51
CA ILE A 110 14.18 16.44 -2.04
C ILE A 110 15.07 17.59 -1.57
N VAL A 111 16.20 17.82 -2.24
CA VAL A 111 17.15 18.90 -1.88
C VAL A 111 16.51 20.28 -2.03
N LEU A 112 15.64 20.46 -3.02
CA LEU A 112 14.94 21.72 -3.27
C LEU A 112 13.62 21.84 -2.48
N SER A 113 13.12 20.76 -1.86
CA SER A 113 11.87 20.76 -1.11
C SER A 113 11.78 21.78 0.04
N PRO A 114 12.86 22.09 0.80
CA PRO A 114 12.81 23.13 1.84
C PRO A 114 12.58 24.54 1.30
N THR A 115 12.83 24.78 0.02
CA THR A 115 12.70 26.11 -0.61
C THR A 115 11.23 26.47 -0.87
N ARG A 116 10.98 27.73 -1.24
CA ARG A 116 9.65 28.19 -1.67
C ARG A 116 9.29 27.69 -3.08
N LEU A 117 10.25 27.12 -3.81
CA LEU A 117 10.01 26.58 -5.15
C LEU A 117 9.03 25.40 -5.16
N ASN A 118 8.88 24.70 -4.04
CA ASN A 118 7.97 23.55 -3.93
C ASN A 118 6.59 23.93 -3.38
N ILE A 119 6.56 24.60 -2.21
CA ILE A 119 5.38 25.21 -1.62
C ILE A 119 5.72 26.66 -1.30
N GLU A 120 4.97 27.60 -1.89
CA GLU A 120 5.18 29.02 -1.69
C GLU A 120 4.65 29.48 -0.35
N SER A 121 3.41 29.13 -0.05
CA SER A 121 2.70 29.52 1.16
C SER A 121 1.73 28.44 1.63
N VAL A 122 1.32 28.55 2.88
CA VAL A 122 0.36 27.64 3.52
C VAL A 122 -0.65 28.47 4.30
N SER A 123 -1.93 28.12 4.20
CA SER A 123 -3.01 28.69 4.99
C SER A 123 -3.71 27.60 5.81
N ILE A 124 -4.04 27.93 7.07
CA ILE A 124 -4.77 27.03 7.96
C ILE A 124 -6.26 27.34 7.82
N GLN A 125 -7.02 26.34 7.38
CA GLN A 125 -8.46 26.40 7.17
C GLN A 125 -9.20 25.58 8.24
N GLN A 126 -10.52 25.75 8.37
CA GLN A 126 -11.33 24.97 9.32
C GLN A 126 -11.31 23.46 9.06
N TRP A 127 -11.08 23.07 7.80
CA TRP A 127 -11.07 21.67 7.37
C TRP A 127 -9.67 21.05 7.32
N GLY A 128 -8.60 21.83 7.45
CA GLY A 128 -7.19 21.37 7.41
C GLY A 128 -6.26 22.43 6.85
N THR A 129 -5.17 22.00 6.26
CA THR A 129 -4.14 22.88 5.68
C THR A 129 -4.30 22.95 4.18
N ASP A 130 -4.31 24.19 3.64
CA ASP A 130 -4.25 24.47 2.21
C ASP A 130 -2.87 25.07 1.86
N TYR A 131 -2.37 24.81 0.65
CA TYR A 131 -1.05 25.30 0.24
C TYR A 131 -1.06 25.78 -1.22
N GLU A 132 -0.25 26.80 -1.48
CA GLU A 132 0.01 27.28 -2.81
C GLU A 132 1.22 26.56 -3.39
N PRO A 133 1.07 25.84 -4.53
CA PRO A 133 2.14 25.09 -5.16
C PRO A 133 3.15 26.04 -5.84
N GLY A 134 4.44 25.81 -5.58
CA GLY A 134 5.51 26.45 -6.32
C GLY A 134 5.83 25.74 -7.65
N PRO A 135 6.72 26.26 -8.48
CA PRO A 135 7.03 25.72 -9.81
C PRO A 135 7.60 24.28 -9.77
N LEU A 136 8.32 23.88 -8.73
CA LEU A 136 8.82 22.50 -8.57
C LEU A 136 7.73 21.48 -8.27
N TYR A 137 6.57 21.91 -7.83
CA TYR A 137 5.45 21.02 -7.59
C TYR A 137 5.00 20.29 -8.87
N TYR A 138 5.10 20.96 -10.01
CA TYR A 138 4.80 20.36 -11.32
C TYR A 138 5.86 19.34 -11.74
N LEU A 139 7.12 19.51 -11.31
CA LEU A 139 8.18 18.53 -11.54
C LEU A 139 7.90 17.22 -10.77
N LEU A 140 7.36 17.31 -9.55
CA LEU A 140 6.87 16.13 -8.80
C LEU A 140 5.84 15.34 -9.60
N PHE A 141 4.81 16.00 -10.14
CA PHE A 141 3.79 15.32 -10.95
C PHE A 141 4.39 14.67 -12.19
N THR A 142 5.28 15.37 -12.88
CA THR A 142 5.97 14.82 -14.06
C THR A 142 6.77 13.57 -13.68
N HIS A 143 7.47 13.59 -12.55
CA HIS A 143 8.20 12.44 -12.02
C HIS A 143 7.28 11.24 -11.72
N LEU A 144 6.13 11.49 -11.06
CA LEU A 144 5.14 10.46 -10.76
C LEU A 144 4.55 9.87 -12.05
N ILE A 145 4.14 10.71 -13.00
CA ILE A 145 3.53 10.28 -14.28
C ILE A 145 4.53 9.43 -15.07
N ILE A 146 5.77 9.85 -15.22
CA ILE A 146 6.80 9.12 -15.96
C ILE A 146 7.11 7.79 -15.26
N GLY A 147 7.33 7.80 -13.95
CA GLY A 147 7.70 6.61 -13.20
C GLY A 147 6.61 5.55 -13.17
N PHE A 148 5.37 5.93 -12.87
CA PHE A 148 4.23 5.02 -12.92
C PHE A 148 3.87 4.62 -14.35
N GLY A 149 3.97 5.54 -15.32
CA GLY A 149 3.70 5.26 -16.74
C GLY A 149 4.58 4.13 -17.29
N ILE A 150 5.88 4.15 -16.96
CA ILE A 150 6.80 3.06 -17.37
C ILE A 150 6.50 1.76 -16.62
N ALA A 151 6.19 1.82 -15.33
CA ALA A 151 5.78 0.64 -14.57
C ALA A 151 4.50 0.00 -15.16
N PHE A 152 3.50 0.82 -15.53
CA PHE A 152 2.29 0.35 -16.23
C PHE A 152 2.60 -0.24 -17.60
N TYR A 153 3.47 0.39 -18.37
CA TYR A 153 3.92 -0.16 -19.65
C TYR A 153 4.53 -1.57 -19.48
N LEU A 154 5.37 -1.76 -18.45
CA LEU A 154 5.94 -3.07 -18.14
C LEU A 154 4.87 -4.10 -17.73
N LEU A 155 3.90 -3.72 -16.92
CA LEU A 155 2.78 -4.59 -16.56
C LEU A 155 1.94 -4.99 -17.78
N ILE A 156 1.63 -4.04 -18.68
CA ILE A 156 0.92 -4.33 -19.93
C ILE A 156 1.72 -5.31 -20.79
N LYS A 157 3.05 -5.18 -20.82
CA LYS A 157 3.91 -6.13 -21.53
C LYS A 157 3.83 -7.53 -20.92
N VAL A 158 3.76 -7.67 -19.61
CA VAL A 158 3.51 -8.96 -18.94
C VAL A 158 2.17 -9.54 -19.39
N PHE A 159 1.08 -8.76 -19.45
CA PHE A 159 -0.22 -9.26 -19.91
C PHE A 159 -0.19 -9.81 -21.34
N ARG A 160 0.52 -9.10 -22.23
CA ARG A 160 0.54 -9.47 -23.66
C ARG A 160 1.42 -10.66 -23.97
N PHE A 161 2.50 -10.87 -23.21
CA PHE A 161 3.56 -11.81 -23.57
C PHE A 161 3.82 -12.90 -22.54
N SER A 162 3.19 -12.87 -21.36
CA SER A 162 3.36 -13.95 -20.39
C SER A 162 2.62 -15.21 -20.84
N LYS A 163 3.35 -16.32 -20.86
CA LYS A 163 2.80 -17.66 -21.12
C LYS A 163 2.28 -18.33 -19.84
N LYS A 164 2.55 -17.76 -18.67
CA LYS A 164 2.16 -18.31 -17.36
C LYS A 164 0.86 -17.64 -16.88
N PRO A 165 -0.25 -18.41 -16.72
CA PRO A 165 -1.55 -17.86 -16.28
C PRO A 165 -1.47 -17.12 -14.94
N GLU A 166 -0.60 -17.61 -14.03
CA GLU A 166 -0.38 -17.00 -12.72
C GLU A 166 0.21 -15.59 -12.82
N GLN A 167 1.26 -15.42 -13.62
CA GLN A 167 1.88 -14.10 -13.85
C GLN A 167 0.91 -13.11 -14.50
N TYR A 168 0.09 -13.59 -15.46
CA TYR A 168 -0.97 -12.79 -16.06
C TYR A 168 -1.96 -12.30 -15.00
N SER A 169 -2.49 -13.20 -14.18
CA SER A 169 -3.49 -12.89 -13.15
C SER A 169 -2.93 -11.92 -12.10
N GLN A 170 -1.71 -12.16 -11.62
CA GLN A 170 -1.01 -11.30 -10.67
C GLN A 170 -0.78 -9.89 -11.23
N ALA A 171 -0.21 -9.80 -12.43
CA ALA A 171 0.08 -8.52 -13.06
C ALA A 171 -1.20 -7.72 -13.36
N LYS A 172 -2.30 -8.41 -13.73
CA LYS A 172 -3.61 -7.79 -13.93
C LYS A 172 -4.16 -7.18 -12.64
N LEU A 173 -4.05 -7.88 -11.52
CA LEU A 173 -4.50 -7.36 -10.23
C LEU A 173 -3.70 -6.13 -9.79
N ILE A 174 -2.37 -6.20 -9.90
CA ILE A 174 -1.48 -5.06 -9.60
C ILE A 174 -1.83 -3.86 -10.50
N PHE A 175 -2.04 -4.10 -11.80
CA PHE A 175 -2.38 -3.06 -12.75
C PHE A 175 -3.71 -2.39 -12.42
N ILE A 176 -4.77 -3.18 -12.17
CA ILE A 176 -6.10 -2.66 -11.84
C ILE A 176 -6.05 -1.83 -10.55
N GLY A 177 -5.43 -2.36 -9.50
CA GLY A 177 -5.30 -1.64 -8.22
C GLY A 177 -4.53 -0.32 -8.34
N ALA A 178 -3.40 -0.35 -9.04
CA ALA A 178 -2.59 0.84 -9.28
C ALA A 178 -3.31 1.86 -10.18
N LEU A 179 -3.95 1.42 -11.27
CA LEU A 179 -4.70 2.28 -12.19
C LEU A 179 -5.87 2.97 -11.49
N PHE A 180 -6.64 2.22 -10.71
CA PHE A 180 -7.76 2.75 -9.94
C PHE A 180 -7.29 3.81 -8.93
N THR A 181 -6.21 3.53 -8.20
CA THR A 181 -5.65 4.48 -7.24
C THR A 181 -5.12 5.75 -7.92
N VAL A 182 -4.39 5.61 -9.04
CA VAL A 182 -3.88 6.76 -9.80
C VAL A 182 -5.03 7.59 -10.36
N ALA A 183 -6.08 6.97 -10.88
CA ALA A 183 -7.27 7.67 -11.37
C ALA A 183 -7.97 8.47 -10.26
N LEU A 184 -8.15 7.86 -9.08
CA LEU A 184 -8.72 8.54 -7.92
C LEU A 184 -7.79 9.63 -7.37
N ALA A 185 -6.48 9.42 -7.39
CA ALA A 185 -5.51 10.43 -6.97
C ALA A 185 -5.52 11.65 -7.92
N ILE A 186 -5.61 11.45 -9.23
CA ILE A 186 -5.78 12.52 -10.22
C ILE A 186 -7.09 13.27 -9.99
N LEU A 187 -8.19 12.54 -9.79
CA LEU A 187 -9.50 13.14 -9.49
C LEU A 187 -9.40 14.01 -8.23
N ALA A 188 -8.90 13.47 -7.12
CA ALA A 188 -8.88 14.15 -5.83
C ALA A 188 -7.88 15.31 -5.77
N ASN A 189 -6.68 15.15 -6.34
CA ASN A 189 -5.60 16.13 -6.17
C ASN A 189 -5.43 17.10 -7.35
N ILE A 190 -6.07 16.83 -8.50
CA ILE A 190 -5.95 17.68 -9.69
C ILE A 190 -7.32 18.19 -10.13
N LEU A 191 -8.26 17.29 -10.46
CA LEU A 191 -9.55 17.69 -11.06
C LEU A 191 -10.45 18.43 -10.08
N LEU A 192 -10.63 17.93 -8.86
CA LEU A 192 -11.46 18.58 -7.85
C LEU A 192 -10.94 19.98 -7.48
N PRO A 193 -9.65 20.21 -7.22
CA PRO A 193 -9.11 21.56 -7.00
C PRO A 193 -9.31 22.51 -8.19
N ILE A 194 -9.12 22.05 -9.44
CA ILE A 194 -9.38 22.86 -10.64
C ILE A 194 -10.85 23.29 -10.71
N LEU A 195 -11.77 22.42 -10.27
CA LEU A 195 -13.22 22.71 -10.22
C LEU A 195 -13.64 23.53 -8.99
N GLY A 196 -12.67 23.95 -8.16
CA GLY A 196 -12.92 24.77 -6.95
C GLY A 196 -13.37 23.99 -5.71
N TYR A 197 -13.24 22.65 -5.73
CA TYR A 197 -13.59 21.80 -4.58
C TYR A 197 -12.35 21.49 -3.75
N SER A 198 -12.24 22.03 -2.54
CA SER A 198 -11.13 21.80 -1.60
C SER A 198 -11.27 20.49 -0.79
N ILE A 199 -11.70 19.40 -1.44
CA ILE A 199 -12.03 18.13 -0.76
C ILE A 199 -10.85 17.11 -0.80
N SER A 200 -9.72 17.51 -1.37
CA SER A 200 -8.57 16.62 -1.61
C SER A 200 -8.04 15.93 -0.35
N SER A 201 -8.03 16.62 0.78
CA SER A 201 -7.55 16.08 2.06
C SER A 201 -8.41 14.93 2.62
N ILE A 202 -9.69 14.85 2.26
CA ILE A 202 -10.61 13.79 2.72
C ILE A 202 -10.44 12.51 1.87
N PHE A 203 -10.34 12.68 0.54
CA PHE A 203 -10.38 11.55 -0.39
C PHE A 203 -9.00 10.96 -0.68
N ALA A 204 -7.92 11.74 -0.62
CA ALA A 204 -6.60 11.27 -0.98
C ALA A 204 -6.09 10.10 -0.11
N PRO A 205 -6.16 10.13 1.25
CA PRO A 205 -5.68 9.01 2.05
C PRO A 205 -6.41 7.68 1.79
N PRO A 206 -7.77 7.60 1.75
CA PRO A 206 -8.46 6.33 1.55
C PRO A 206 -8.18 5.67 0.20
N THR A 207 -7.89 6.45 -0.85
CA THR A 207 -7.62 5.89 -2.19
C THR A 207 -6.43 4.95 -2.21
N VAL A 208 -5.47 5.19 -1.34
CA VAL A 208 -4.26 4.36 -1.22
C VAL A 208 -4.55 2.97 -0.71
N LEU A 209 -5.60 2.78 0.09
CA LEU A 209 -5.98 1.45 0.59
C LEU A 209 -6.34 0.49 -0.53
N PHE A 210 -6.93 0.99 -1.62
CA PHE A 210 -7.18 0.16 -2.80
C PHE A 210 -5.86 -0.34 -3.40
N PHE A 211 -4.87 0.55 -3.56
CA PHE A 211 -3.56 0.17 -4.09
C PHE A 211 -2.85 -0.86 -3.21
N ILE A 212 -2.73 -0.57 -1.92
CA ILE A 212 -2.07 -1.45 -0.96
C ILE A 212 -2.81 -2.78 -0.85
N GLY A 213 -4.15 -2.78 -0.81
CA GLY A 213 -4.97 -3.99 -0.73
C GLY A 213 -4.85 -4.88 -1.97
N PHE A 214 -4.99 -4.31 -3.17
CA PHE A 214 -4.85 -5.06 -4.42
C PHE A 214 -3.44 -5.61 -4.61
N MET A 215 -2.41 -4.83 -4.23
CA MET A 215 -1.03 -5.28 -4.32
C MET A 215 -0.70 -6.36 -3.32
N ALA A 216 -1.09 -6.19 -2.05
CA ALA A 216 -0.92 -7.21 -1.02
C ALA A 216 -1.60 -8.52 -1.46
N TYR A 217 -2.85 -8.44 -1.92
CA TYR A 217 -3.57 -9.58 -2.46
C TYR A 217 -2.84 -10.25 -3.64
N ALA A 218 -2.34 -9.45 -4.61
CA ALA A 218 -1.61 -9.99 -5.76
C ALA A 218 -0.30 -10.68 -5.38
N ILE A 219 0.42 -10.16 -4.38
CA ILE A 219 1.69 -10.74 -3.89
C ILE A 219 1.40 -12.04 -3.14
N ILE A 220 0.44 -12.02 -2.22
CA ILE A 220 0.18 -13.12 -1.30
C ILE A 220 -0.53 -14.28 -1.99
N LYS A 221 -1.50 -14.01 -2.87
CA LYS A 221 -2.26 -15.06 -3.60
C LYS A 221 -1.36 -16.00 -4.41
N HIS A 222 -0.23 -15.51 -4.92
CA HIS A 222 0.68 -16.29 -5.76
C HIS A 222 1.84 -16.93 -4.96
N HIS A 223 1.90 -16.72 -3.62
CA HIS A 223 2.93 -17.26 -2.75
C HIS A 223 2.40 -18.09 -1.56
N LEU A 224 1.23 -18.74 -1.69
CA LEU A 224 0.74 -19.75 -0.72
C LEU A 224 -0.14 -19.27 0.46
N PHE A 225 -0.67 -18.05 0.49
CA PHE A 225 -1.65 -17.72 1.52
C PHE A 225 -3.10 -17.81 1.02
N ASP A 226 -3.92 -18.54 1.78
CA ASP A 226 -5.37 -18.61 1.52
C ASP A 226 -6.00 -17.21 1.73
N ILE A 227 -6.80 -16.76 0.75
CA ILE A 227 -7.54 -15.50 0.77
C ILE A 227 -8.29 -15.29 2.09
N LYS A 228 -8.72 -16.38 2.73
CA LYS A 228 -9.44 -16.35 4.00
C LYS A 228 -8.61 -15.76 5.14
N VAL A 229 -7.30 -16.05 5.21
CA VAL A 229 -6.41 -15.50 6.23
C VAL A 229 -6.32 -13.99 6.10
N ILE A 230 -6.03 -13.51 4.88
CA ILE A 230 -5.87 -12.08 4.60
C ILE A 230 -7.17 -11.32 4.87
N ALA A 231 -8.30 -11.85 4.37
CA ALA A 231 -9.60 -11.23 4.59
C ALA A 231 -9.95 -11.15 6.09
N THR A 232 -9.63 -12.21 6.84
CA THR A 232 -9.87 -12.25 8.30
C THR A 232 -8.97 -11.25 9.03
N GLU A 233 -7.69 -11.20 8.68
CA GLU A 233 -6.76 -10.24 9.27
C GLU A 233 -7.15 -8.79 8.95
N LEU A 234 -7.43 -8.47 7.69
CA LEU A 234 -7.87 -7.14 7.28
C LEU A 234 -9.15 -6.71 8.00
N LEU A 235 -10.15 -7.59 8.06
CA LEU A 235 -11.41 -7.30 8.75
C LEU A 235 -11.17 -7.05 10.24
N THR A 236 -10.40 -7.92 10.88
CA THR A 236 -10.09 -7.82 12.31
C THR A 236 -9.34 -6.54 12.62
N PHE A 237 -8.29 -6.21 11.86
CA PHE A 237 -7.53 -4.98 12.05
C PHE A 237 -8.36 -3.72 11.75
N THR A 238 -9.25 -3.77 10.78
CA THR A 238 -10.18 -2.66 10.50
C THR A 238 -11.08 -2.39 11.70
N ILE A 239 -11.65 -3.44 12.30
CA ILE A 239 -12.48 -3.33 13.50
C ILE A 239 -11.67 -2.78 14.68
N TRP A 240 -10.45 -3.29 14.90
CA TRP A 240 -9.56 -2.80 15.96
C TRP A 240 -9.23 -1.33 15.80
N THR A 241 -8.89 -0.91 14.57
CA THR A 241 -8.58 0.49 14.29
C THR A 241 -9.79 1.39 14.52
N PHE A 242 -10.97 0.95 14.06
CA PHE A 242 -12.21 1.71 14.27
C PHE A 242 -12.53 1.90 15.76
N LEU A 243 -12.44 0.82 16.56
CA LEU A 243 -12.68 0.90 18.01
C LEU A 243 -11.64 1.76 18.73
N LEU A 244 -10.38 1.64 18.34
CA LEU A 244 -9.28 2.45 18.91
C LEU A 244 -9.51 3.93 18.64
N VAL A 245 -9.87 4.30 17.40
CA VAL A 245 -10.23 5.69 17.04
C VAL A 245 -11.43 6.17 17.86
N LYS A 246 -12.46 5.32 18.01
CA LYS A 246 -13.64 5.65 18.82
C LYS A 246 -13.29 5.98 20.27
N ILE A 247 -12.37 5.23 20.90
CA ILE A 247 -11.87 5.51 22.25
C ILE A 247 -11.24 6.91 22.33
N PHE A 248 -10.38 7.27 21.38
CA PHE A 248 -9.71 8.57 21.36
C PHE A 248 -10.65 9.76 21.07
N LEU A 249 -11.77 9.51 20.40
CA LEU A 249 -12.77 10.53 20.10
C LEU A 249 -13.75 10.78 21.25
N ASN A 250 -13.82 9.86 22.20
CA ASN A 250 -14.79 9.93 23.27
C ASN A 250 -14.30 10.90 24.34
N SER A 251 -15.00 12.01 24.54
CA SER A 251 -14.71 13.00 25.59
C SER A 251 -15.25 12.60 26.97
N ASN A 252 -16.14 11.59 27.03
CA ASN A 252 -16.72 11.11 28.28
C ASN A 252 -15.92 9.90 28.80
N TRP A 253 -15.29 10.02 29.98
CA TRP A 253 -14.47 8.97 30.58
C TRP A 253 -15.22 7.65 30.83
N GLN A 254 -16.52 7.71 31.18
CA GLN A 254 -17.33 6.51 31.40
C GLN A 254 -17.56 5.73 30.09
N ALA A 255 -17.89 6.44 29.02
CA ALA A 255 -18.01 5.83 27.69
C ALA A 255 -16.63 5.34 27.19
N GLY A 256 -15.53 6.02 27.51
CA GLY A 256 -14.17 5.58 27.21
C GLY A 256 -13.80 4.26 27.89
N ILE A 257 -14.23 4.01 29.12
CA ILE A 257 -14.02 2.71 29.81
C ILE A 257 -14.79 1.60 29.12
N ILE A 258 -16.05 1.85 28.73
CA ILE A 258 -16.88 0.87 28.02
C ILE A 258 -16.26 0.53 26.67
N ASP A 259 -15.90 1.54 25.88
CA ASP A 259 -15.26 1.36 24.57
C ASP A 259 -13.90 0.68 24.69
N GLY A 260 -13.11 1.00 25.73
CA GLY A 260 -11.82 0.36 26.03
C GLY A 260 -11.98 -1.12 26.42
N SER A 261 -12.97 -1.46 27.24
CA SER A 261 -13.23 -2.85 27.61
C SER A 261 -13.71 -3.66 26.39
N LEU A 262 -14.57 -3.07 25.55
CA LEU A 262 -15.00 -3.66 24.29
C LEU A 262 -13.80 -3.86 23.33
N PHE A 263 -12.92 -2.90 23.24
CA PHE A 263 -11.70 -3.02 22.41
C PHE A 263 -10.81 -4.19 22.84
N VAL A 264 -10.52 -4.33 24.15
CA VAL A 264 -9.73 -5.45 24.69
C VAL A 264 -10.39 -6.79 24.38
N LEU A 265 -11.72 -6.89 24.53
CA LEU A 265 -12.48 -8.10 24.24
C LEU A 265 -12.43 -8.45 22.74
N VAL A 266 -12.58 -7.46 21.86
CA VAL A 266 -12.52 -7.66 20.40
C VAL A 266 -11.09 -7.98 19.94
N VAL A 267 -10.05 -7.42 20.58
CA VAL A 267 -8.66 -7.81 20.34
C VAL A 267 -8.42 -9.27 20.73
N PHE A 268 -8.92 -9.70 21.87
CA PHE A 268 -8.80 -11.08 22.32
C PHE A 268 -9.49 -12.06 21.35
N PHE A 269 -10.76 -11.83 21.02
CA PHE A 269 -11.48 -12.71 20.08
C PHE A 269 -10.91 -12.62 18.65
N GLY A 270 -10.49 -11.45 18.20
CA GLY A 270 -9.87 -11.27 16.90
C GLY A 270 -8.56 -12.06 16.76
N THR A 271 -7.72 -12.07 17.81
CA THR A 271 -6.48 -12.88 17.82
C THR A 271 -6.79 -14.39 17.80
N LEU A 272 -7.81 -14.82 18.50
CA LEU A 272 -8.25 -16.23 18.46
C LEU A 272 -8.78 -16.59 17.06
N LEU A 273 -9.55 -15.70 16.43
CA LEU A 273 -10.08 -15.90 15.09
C LEU A 273 -8.94 -16.04 14.06
N ILE A 274 -7.97 -15.12 14.07
CA ILE A 274 -6.81 -15.18 13.19
C ILE A 274 -6.05 -16.49 13.39
N ARG A 275 -5.76 -16.88 14.64
CA ARG A 275 -5.08 -18.15 14.94
C ARG A 275 -5.86 -19.37 14.45
N SER A 276 -7.19 -19.37 14.58
CA SER A 276 -8.05 -20.46 14.12
C SER A 276 -8.02 -20.61 12.60
N VAL A 277 -8.12 -19.48 11.87
CA VAL A 277 -8.06 -19.49 10.40
C VAL A 277 -6.68 -19.92 9.91
N LEU A 278 -5.59 -19.42 10.51
CA LEU A 278 -4.23 -19.85 10.20
C LEU A 278 -4.02 -21.35 10.40
N LYS A 279 -4.58 -21.93 11.48
CA LYS A 279 -4.51 -23.36 11.75
C LYS A 279 -5.28 -24.17 10.70
N GLU A 280 -6.49 -23.74 10.34
CA GLU A 280 -7.31 -24.39 9.30
C GLU A 280 -6.58 -24.40 7.95
N VAL A 281 -5.98 -23.28 7.56
CA VAL A 281 -5.25 -23.17 6.29
C VAL A 281 -4.04 -24.09 6.27
N ARG A 282 -3.22 -24.13 7.33
CA ARG A 282 -2.07 -25.04 7.43
C ARG A 282 -2.49 -26.50 7.30
N GLN A 283 -3.58 -26.90 7.96
CA GLN A 283 -4.09 -28.27 7.87
C GLN A 283 -4.55 -28.60 6.44
N ARG A 284 -5.16 -27.66 5.72
CA ARG A 284 -5.54 -27.87 4.32
C ARG A 284 -4.32 -28.02 3.41
N GLU A 285 -3.29 -27.22 3.61
CA GLU A 285 -2.03 -27.32 2.85
C GLU A 285 -1.33 -28.69 3.08
N GLU A 286 -1.31 -29.16 4.32
CA GLU A 286 -0.75 -30.48 4.64
C GLU A 286 -1.54 -31.60 3.95
N ILE A 287 -2.89 -31.55 3.99
CA ILE A 287 -3.74 -32.52 3.31
C ILE A 287 -3.54 -32.46 1.79
N GLN A 288 -3.39 -31.28 1.22
CA GLN A 288 -3.15 -31.13 -0.22
C GLN A 288 -1.82 -31.73 -0.62
N LYS A 289 -0.72 -31.46 0.12
CA LYS A 289 0.60 -32.06 -0.12
C LYS A 289 0.56 -33.58 -0.02
N LEU A 290 -0.16 -34.13 0.95
CA LEU A 290 -0.36 -35.59 1.09
C LEU A 290 -1.11 -36.15 -0.11
N ASN A 291 -2.14 -35.47 -0.61
CA ASN A 291 -2.89 -35.91 -1.79
C ASN A 291 -2.05 -35.84 -3.08
N GLU A 292 -1.25 -34.80 -3.25
CA GLU A 292 -0.31 -34.68 -4.38
C GLU A 292 0.72 -35.80 -4.35
N PHE A 293 1.34 -36.07 -3.19
CA PHE A 293 2.26 -37.19 -3.01
C PHE A 293 1.61 -38.56 -3.28
N LYS A 294 0.37 -38.77 -2.78
CA LYS A 294 -0.40 -39.99 -3.07
C LYS A 294 -0.65 -40.16 -4.58
N THR A 295 -1.00 -39.09 -5.28
CA THR A 295 -1.25 -39.12 -6.73
C THR A 295 0.01 -39.42 -7.50
N GLU A 296 1.14 -38.86 -7.11
CA GLU A 296 2.46 -39.12 -7.68
C GLU A 296 2.88 -40.60 -7.50
N LEU A 297 2.73 -41.12 -6.28
CA LEU A 297 3.01 -42.53 -6.00
C LEU A 297 2.11 -43.46 -6.85
N LEU A 298 0.83 -43.19 -6.94
CA LEU A 298 -0.08 -43.98 -7.78
C LEU A 298 0.29 -43.93 -9.25
N SER A 299 0.75 -42.79 -9.76
CA SER A 299 1.25 -42.63 -11.12
C SER A 299 2.51 -43.46 -11.37
N ILE A 300 3.47 -43.44 -10.45
CA ILE A 300 4.70 -44.25 -10.53
C ILE A 300 4.37 -45.74 -10.52
N VAL A 301 3.51 -46.20 -9.59
CA VAL A 301 3.09 -47.60 -9.52
C VAL A 301 2.34 -48.02 -10.79
N ALA A 302 1.42 -47.20 -11.29
CA ALA A 302 0.72 -47.49 -12.54
C ALA A 302 1.63 -47.57 -13.75
N HIS A 303 2.70 -46.76 -13.80
CA HIS A 303 3.69 -46.80 -14.86
C HIS A 303 4.56 -48.05 -14.79
N GLN A 304 4.94 -48.49 -13.58
CA GLN A 304 5.71 -49.74 -13.39
C GLN A 304 4.90 -51.01 -13.71
N ILE A 305 3.59 -50.98 -13.39
CA ILE A 305 2.70 -52.11 -13.72
C ILE A 305 2.46 -52.20 -15.25
N LYS A 306 2.42 -51.06 -15.94
CA LYS A 306 2.12 -51.01 -17.37
C LYS A 306 3.35 -51.35 -18.25
N ASN A 307 4.56 -51.18 -17.75
CA ASN A 307 5.83 -51.54 -18.39
C ASN A 307 6.63 -52.45 -17.45
N PRO A 308 6.26 -53.76 -17.33
CA PRO A 308 7.14 -54.72 -16.71
C PRO A 308 8.37 -54.94 -17.59
N LEU A 309 9.57 -55.00 -17.00
CA LEU A 309 10.85 -55.27 -17.65
C LEU A 309 10.81 -56.50 -18.54
#